data_916546534183dcdeae79dc5341514e47
#
_entry.id   916546534183dcdeae79dc5341514e47
#
_cell.length_a   1.000
_cell.length_b   1.000
_cell.length_c   1.000
_cell.angle_alpha   90.00
_cell.angle_beta   90.00
_cell.angle_gamma   90.00
#
_symmetry.space_group_name_H-M   'P 1'
#
loop_
_entity.id
_entity.type
_entity.pdbx_description
1 polymer ?
#
loop_
_entity_poly.entity_id
_entity_poly.type
_entity_poly.pdbx_seq_one_letter_code
_entity_poly.pdbx_strand_id
1 'polypeptide(L)'
;MRIAEASEACGLSAHTIRFYEKSGMLPEIERGPDGHRRFTPRLIEWLTLLYWLRETGMSLKQMRRFTTLAKAGDTGIAERRKILADHADTLKAKRAKLEKCEDILAIKIASYGPDTKEDDP
;
A
#
# COMPACT_ATOMS: atom_id res chain seq x y z
N MET A 1 6.71 6.47 20.25
CA MET A 1 7.36 5.46 19.40
C MET A 1 8.32 6.14 18.44
N ARG A 2 9.52 5.66 18.36
CA ARG A 2 10.55 6.20 17.47
C ARG A 2 10.46 5.52 16.10
N ILE A 3 11.21 6.07 15.12
CA ILE A 3 11.13 5.62 13.73
C ILE A 3 11.41 4.12 13.55
N ALA A 4 12.34 3.55 14.33
CA ALA A 4 12.65 2.12 14.24
C ALA A 4 11.46 1.26 14.62
N GLU A 5 10.77 1.63 15.68
CA GLU A 5 9.57 0.93 16.13
C GLU A 5 8.41 1.12 15.15
N ALA A 6 8.28 2.34 14.60
CA ALA A 6 7.28 2.64 13.59
C ALA A 6 7.51 1.80 12.34
N SER A 7 8.77 1.66 11.91
CA SER A 7 9.15 0.83 10.77
C SER A 7 8.68 -0.62 10.94
N GLU A 8 8.93 -1.22 12.10
CA GLU A 8 8.46 -2.58 12.38
C GLU A 8 6.94 -2.69 12.37
N ALA A 9 6.26 -1.69 12.95
CA ALA A 9 4.81 -1.72 13.09
C ALA A 9 4.06 -1.56 11.76
N CYS A 10 4.59 -0.78 10.82
CA CYS A 10 3.89 -0.47 9.57
C CYS A 10 4.40 -1.22 8.33
N GLY A 11 5.53 -1.90 8.45
CA GLY A 11 6.12 -2.64 7.33
C GLY A 11 7.02 -1.81 6.40
N LEU A 12 7.09 -0.50 6.59
CA LEU A 12 7.96 0.37 5.79
C LEU A 12 9.34 0.50 6.45
N SER A 13 10.39 0.62 5.63
CA SER A 13 11.72 0.92 6.15
C SER A 13 11.78 2.35 6.71
N ALA A 14 12.69 2.59 7.62
CA ALA A 14 12.92 3.94 8.14
C ALA A 14 13.27 4.92 7.00
N HIS A 15 14.03 4.46 6.02
CA HIS A 15 14.36 5.25 4.82
C HIS A 15 13.10 5.66 4.07
N THR A 16 12.17 4.76 3.85
CA THR A 16 10.92 5.04 3.14
C THR A 16 10.03 5.98 3.94
N ILE A 17 9.96 5.81 5.25
CA ILE A 17 9.20 6.72 6.12
C ILE A 17 9.73 8.14 6.00
N ARG A 18 11.06 8.31 6.03
CA ARG A 18 11.70 9.61 5.86
C ARG A 18 11.41 10.21 4.49
N PHE A 19 11.42 9.36 3.44
CA PHE A 19 11.09 9.78 2.08
C PHE A 19 9.65 10.30 2.02
N TYR A 20 8.71 9.59 2.61
CA TYR A 20 7.32 10.00 2.63
C TYR A 20 7.13 11.32 3.39
N GLU A 21 7.82 11.48 4.50
CA GLU A 21 7.79 12.73 5.25
C GLU A 21 8.29 13.90 4.40
N LYS A 22 9.44 13.73 3.77
CA LYS A 22 10.02 14.76 2.89
C LYS A 22 9.15 15.07 1.68
N SER A 23 8.47 14.08 1.16
CA SER A 23 7.61 14.23 -0.02
C SER A 23 6.22 14.78 0.30
N GLY A 24 5.94 15.10 1.56
CA GLY A 24 4.65 15.62 1.99
C GLY A 24 3.54 14.60 2.03
N MET A 25 3.88 13.31 2.09
CA MET A 25 2.88 12.23 2.13
C MET A 25 2.47 11.83 3.54
N LEU A 26 2.96 12.51 4.56
CA LEU A 26 2.55 12.27 5.93
C LEU A 26 1.77 13.48 6.44
N PRO A 27 0.76 13.26 7.28
CA PRO A 27 0.19 14.34 8.06
C PRO A 27 1.26 14.89 9.00
N GLU A 28 0.99 16.03 9.58
CA GLU A 28 1.94 16.71 10.45
C GLU A 28 2.44 15.76 11.55
N ILE A 29 3.77 15.69 11.70
CA ILE A 29 4.40 14.86 12.71
C ILE A 29 4.87 15.72 13.87
N GLU A 30 4.42 15.41 15.08
CA GLU A 30 4.88 16.06 16.28
C GLU A 30 6.28 15.55 16.64
N ARG A 31 7.07 16.46 17.22
CA ARG A 31 8.38 16.10 17.77
C ARG A 31 8.32 16.17 19.29
N GLY A 32 8.99 15.21 19.93
CA GLY A 32 9.12 15.23 21.39
C GLY A 32 10.12 16.30 21.84
N PRO A 33 10.28 16.45 23.18
CA PRO A 33 11.22 17.42 23.74
C PRO A 33 12.68 17.23 23.31
N ASP A 34 13.03 16.00 22.93
CA ASP A 34 14.36 15.64 22.45
C ASP A 34 14.56 15.90 20.94
N GLY A 35 13.56 16.46 20.26
CA GLY A 35 13.62 16.77 18.84
C GLY A 35 13.34 15.59 17.94
N HIS A 36 13.12 14.40 18.48
CA HIS A 36 12.80 13.22 17.67
C HIS A 36 11.33 13.17 17.27
N ARG A 37 11.05 12.57 16.11
CA ARG A 37 9.69 12.36 15.62
C ARG A 37 8.91 11.48 16.57
N ARG A 38 7.66 11.86 16.80
CA ARG A 38 6.74 11.07 17.62
C ARG A 38 5.74 10.38 16.72
N PHE A 39 5.80 9.06 16.68
CA PHE A 39 4.91 8.24 15.88
C PHE A 39 3.75 7.73 16.73
N THR A 40 2.57 8.31 16.51
CA THR A 40 1.35 7.94 17.22
C THR A 40 0.70 6.73 16.57
N PRO A 41 -0.21 6.00 17.26
CA PRO A 41 -0.98 4.92 16.64
C PRO A 41 -1.69 5.37 15.36
N ARG A 42 -2.22 6.58 15.34
CA ARG A 42 -2.90 7.14 14.19
C ARG A 42 -1.96 7.31 12.99
N LEU A 43 -0.74 7.74 13.25
CA LEU A 43 0.27 7.87 12.21
C LEU A 43 0.71 6.50 11.70
N ILE A 44 0.81 5.50 12.58
CA ILE A 44 1.12 4.13 12.18
C ILE A 44 0.03 3.57 11.27
N GLU A 45 -1.23 3.80 11.56
CA GLU A 45 -2.33 3.41 10.68
C GLU A 45 -2.20 4.05 9.31
N TRP A 46 -1.85 5.32 9.27
CA TRP A 46 -1.64 6.05 8.02
C TRP A 46 -0.50 5.44 7.21
N LEU A 47 0.63 5.18 7.84
CA LEU A 47 1.78 4.55 7.19
C LEU A 47 1.45 3.15 6.69
N THR A 48 0.71 2.38 7.45
CA THR A 48 0.26 1.04 7.05
C THR A 48 -0.63 1.12 5.82
N LEU A 49 -1.54 2.09 5.78
CA LEU A 49 -2.37 2.32 4.61
C LEU A 49 -1.52 2.66 3.39
N LEU A 50 -0.58 3.59 3.53
CA LEU A 50 0.32 3.96 2.42
C LEU A 50 1.11 2.76 1.92
N TYR A 51 1.59 1.92 2.84
CA TYR A 51 2.32 0.69 2.48
C TYR A 51 1.49 -0.18 1.54
N TRP A 52 0.25 -0.49 1.94
CA TRP A 52 -0.60 -1.37 1.14
C TRP A 52 -1.10 -0.73 -0.15
N LEU A 53 -1.35 0.57 -0.15
CA LEU A 53 -1.69 1.28 -1.39
C LEU A 53 -0.54 1.17 -2.40
N ARG A 54 0.70 1.37 -1.94
CA ARG A 54 1.87 1.29 -2.80
C ARG A 54 2.13 -0.13 -3.29
N GLU A 55 2.05 -1.10 -2.38
CA GLU A 55 2.26 -2.52 -2.71
C GLU A 55 1.24 -3.02 -3.73
N THR A 56 0.06 -2.47 -3.75
CA THR A 56 -1.00 -2.90 -4.65
C THR A 56 -1.16 -1.99 -5.88
N GLY A 57 -0.19 -1.11 -6.11
CA GLY A 57 -0.03 -0.42 -7.39
C GLY A 57 -0.52 1.01 -7.48
N MET A 58 -0.91 1.63 -6.36
CA MET A 58 -1.25 3.05 -6.42
C MET A 58 -0.01 3.89 -6.72
N SER A 59 -0.12 4.87 -7.60
CA SER A 59 0.99 5.73 -7.96
C SER A 59 1.35 6.68 -6.82
N LEU A 60 2.62 7.10 -6.76
CA LEU A 60 3.05 8.10 -5.79
C LEU A 60 2.29 9.42 -5.97
N LYS A 61 2.00 9.77 -7.21
CA LYS A 61 1.22 10.98 -7.52
C LYS A 61 -0.16 10.93 -6.86
N GLN A 62 -0.84 9.80 -6.97
CA GLN A 62 -2.16 9.63 -6.38
C GLN A 62 -2.11 9.56 -4.86
N MET A 63 -1.07 8.94 -4.30
CA MET A 63 -0.85 8.92 -2.86
C MET A 63 -0.63 10.34 -2.31
N ARG A 64 0.11 11.18 -3.02
CA ARG A 64 0.29 12.59 -2.66
C ARG A 64 -1.04 13.34 -2.70
N ARG A 65 -1.85 13.11 -3.74
CA ARG A 65 -3.17 13.72 -3.84
C ARG A 65 -4.05 13.34 -2.67
N PHE A 66 -4.06 12.05 -2.33
CA PHE A 66 -4.80 11.53 -1.19
C PHE A 66 -4.37 12.22 0.11
N THR A 67 -3.07 12.36 0.32
CA THR A 67 -2.52 13.02 1.51
C THR A 67 -2.90 14.51 1.56
N THR A 68 -2.81 15.20 0.44
CA THR A 68 -3.20 16.61 0.35
C THR A 68 -4.66 16.80 0.74
N LEU A 69 -5.52 15.91 0.26
CA LEU A 69 -6.95 15.94 0.61
C LEU A 69 -7.18 15.65 2.09
N ALA A 70 -6.40 14.75 2.67
CA ALA A 70 -6.49 14.44 4.09
C ALA A 70 -6.13 15.67 4.95
N LYS A 71 -5.14 16.43 4.53
CA LYS A 71 -4.73 17.66 5.22
C LYS A 71 -5.78 18.77 5.10
N ALA A 72 -6.61 18.73 4.07
CA ALA A 72 -7.69 19.70 3.88
C ALA A 72 -8.90 19.45 4.81
N GLY A 73 -8.88 18.33 5.55
CA GLY A 73 -9.94 18.02 6.50
C GLY A 73 -11.23 17.55 5.83
N ASP A 74 -12.36 17.99 6.37
CA ASP A 74 -13.67 17.48 5.94
C ASP A 74 -14.01 17.77 4.47
N THR A 75 -13.46 18.83 3.90
CA THR A 75 -13.72 19.19 2.51
C THR A 75 -13.16 18.16 1.53
N GLY A 76 -12.17 17.36 1.96
CA GLY A 76 -11.54 16.36 1.11
C GLY A 76 -12.10 14.95 1.27
N ILE A 77 -13.05 14.74 2.18
CA ILE A 77 -13.54 13.38 2.49
C ILE A 77 -14.15 12.66 1.29
N ALA A 78 -15.02 13.34 0.54
CA ALA A 78 -15.70 12.73 -0.60
C ALA A 78 -14.70 12.26 -1.66
N GLU A 79 -13.70 13.09 -1.98
CA GLU A 79 -12.70 12.74 -2.98
C GLU A 79 -11.74 11.66 -2.46
N ARG A 80 -11.37 11.72 -1.18
CA ARG A 80 -10.56 10.65 -0.57
C ARG A 80 -11.27 9.30 -0.64
N ARG A 81 -12.55 9.29 -0.30
CA ARG A 81 -13.36 8.07 -0.40
C ARG A 81 -13.37 7.53 -1.82
N LYS A 82 -13.52 8.41 -2.81
CA LYS A 82 -13.53 8.01 -4.22
C LYS A 82 -12.19 7.39 -4.63
N ILE A 83 -11.07 7.99 -4.25
CA ILE A 83 -9.74 7.44 -4.54
C ILE A 83 -9.60 6.03 -3.99
N LEU A 84 -10.00 5.82 -2.73
CA LEU A 84 -9.91 4.49 -2.11
C LEU A 84 -10.89 3.50 -2.74
N ALA A 85 -12.10 3.93 -3.07
CA ALA A 85 -13.09 3.08 -3.71
C ALA A 85 -12.65 2.65 -5.10
N ASP A 86 -12.11 3.57 -5.88
CA ASP A 86 -11.58 3.27 -7.21
C ASP A 86 -10.42 2.27 -7.12
N HIS A 87 -9.55 2.43 -6.11
CA HIS A 87 -8.46 1.48 -5.89
C HIS A 87 -8.99 0.11 -5.48
N ALA A 88 -10.01 0.06 -4.63
CA ALA A 88 -10.64 -1.20 -4.22
C ALA A 88 -11.23 -1.93 -5.45
N ASP A 89 -11.84 -1.20 -6.37
CA ASP A 89 -12.37 -1.79 -7.61
C ASP A 89 -11.24 -2.33 -8.49
N THR A 90 -10.13 -1.62 -8.57
CA THR A 90 -8.93 -2.08 -9.29
C THR A 90 -8.41 -3.37 -8.68
N LEU A 91 -8.39 -3.49 -7.35
CA LEU A 91 -7.95 -4.70 -6.67
C LEU A 91 -8.86 -5.89 -6.97
N LYS A 92 -10.18 -5.66 -6.98
CA LYS A 92 -11.14 -6.72 -7.33
C LYS A 92 -10.91 -7.24 -8.73
N ALA A 93 -10.66 -6.35 -9.70
CA ALA A 93 -10.37 -6.75 -11.06
C ALA A 93 -9.06 -7.54 -11.17
N LYS A 94 -8.02 -7.12 -10.45
CA LYS A 94 -6.74 -7.83 -10.40
C LYS A 94 -6.91 -9.21 -9.77
N ARG A 95 -7.69 -9.32 -8.71
CA ARG A 95 -7.95 -10.61 -8.05
C ARG A 95 -8.65 -11.58 -9.00
N ALA A 96 -9.64 -11.10 -9.75
CA ALA A 96 -10.34 -11.93 -10.73
C ALA A 96 -9.38 -12.46 -11.81
N LYS A 97 -8.45 -11.60 -12.27
CA LYS A 97 -7.43 -12.01 -13.24
C LYS A 97 -6.48 -13.06 -12.66
N LEU A 98 -6.07 -12.86 -11.40
CA LEU A 98 -5.19 -13.82 -10.73
C LEU A 98 -5.86 -15.18 -10.57
N GLU A 99 -7.12 -15.21 -10.16
CA GLU A 99 -7.89 -16.43 -10.04
C GLU A 99 -7.99 -17.18 -11.37
N LYS A 100 -8.27 -16.45 -12.44
CA LYS A 100 -8.34 -17.04 -13.78
C LYS A 100 -7.00 -17.63 -14.20
N CYS A 101 -5.92 -16.92 -13.93
CA CYS A 101 -4.57 -17.40 -14.24
C CYS A 101 -4.23 -18.65 -13.42
N GLU A 102 -4.58 -18.66 -12.13
CA GLU A 102 -4.37 -19.82 -11.27
C GLU A 102 -5.11 -21.05 -11.81
N ASP A 103 -6.35 -20.87 -12.27
CA ASP A 103 -7.14 -21.97 -12.85
C ASP A 103 -6.49 -22.51 -14.12
N ILE A 104 -6.05 -21.62 -14.99
CA ILE A 104 -5.37 -22.02 -16.23
C ILE A 104 -4.07 -22.76 -15.93
N LEU A 105 -3.29 -22.25 -14.98
CA LEU A 105 -2.04 -22.91 -14.57
C LEU A 105 -2.31 -24.30 -13.99
N ALA A 106 -3.33 -24.43 -13.15
CA ALA A 106 -3.67 -25.71 -12.55
C ALA A 106 -4.02 -26.75 -13.63
N ILE A 107 -4.78 -26.36 -14.64
CA ILE A 107 -5.13 -27.24 -15.77
C ILE A 107 -3.87 -27.65 -16.52
N LYS A 108 -2.97 -26.70 -16.79
CA LYS A 108 -1.74 -27.01 -17.54
C LYS A 108 -0.81 -27.91 -16.75
N ILE A 109 -0.63 -27.66 -15.48
CA ILE A 109 0.19 -28.50 -14.59
C ILE A 109 -0.36 -29.90 -14.55
N ALA A 110 -1.67 -30.06 -14.41
CA ALA A 110 -2.31 -31.38 -14.39
C ALA A 110 -2.12 -32.13 -15.72
N SER A 111 -2.08 -31.39 -16.84
CA SER A 111 -1.91 -32.01 -18.16
C SER A 111 -0.54 -32.66 -18.34
N TYR A 112 0.49 -32.17 -17.66
CA TYR A 112 1.83 -32.76 -17.73
C TYR A 112 1.94 -34.03 -16.89
N GLY A 113 1.29 -34.06 -15.72
CA GLY A 113 1.41 -35.22 -14.83
C GLY A 113 2.81 -35.36 -14.23
N PRO A 114 2.99 -36.26 -13.24
CA PRO A 114 4.27 -36.40 -12.55
C PRO A 114 5.38 -37.01 -13.40
N ASP A 115 5.05 -37.83 -14.40
CA ASP A 115 6.02 -38.54 -15.24
C ASP A 115 6.03 -38.05 -16.68
N THR A 116 5.46 -36.91 -16.95
CA THR A 116 5.36 -36.35 -18.29
C THR A 116 6.71 -35.91 -18.82
N LYS A 117 7.07 -36.38 -20.02
CA LYS A 117 8.28 -35.98 -20.72
C LYS A 117 7.93 -35.26 -22.02
N GLU A 118 6.81 -34.60 -22.03
CA GLU A 118 6.26 -34.02 -23.24
C GLU A 118 6.96 -32.72 -23.62
N ASP A 119 7.01 -32.48 -24.92
CA ASP A 119 7.46 -31.22 -25.48
C ASP A 119 6.28 -30.28 -25.72
N ASP A 120 5.18 -30.59 -25.13
CA ASP A 120 3.94 -29.86 -25.22
C ASP A 120 4.09 -28.46 -24.69
N PRO A 121 3.75 -27.42 -25.42
CA PRO A 121 3.90 -26.03 -24.93
C PRO A 121 2.96 -25.71 -23.80
#